data_d5426e7a151400cf56234a7e5118306d
#
_entry.id   d5426e7a151400cf56234a7e5118306d
#
_cell.length_a   1.000
_cell.length_b   1.000
_cell.length_c   1.000
_cell.angle_alpha   90.00
_cell.angle_beta   90.00
_cell.angle_gamma   90.00
#
_symmetry.space_group_name_H-M   'P 1'
#
loop_
_entity.id
_entity.type
_entity.pdbx_description
1 polymer ?
#
loop_
_entity_poly.entity_id
_entity_poly.type
_entity_poly.pdbx_seq_one_letter_code
_entity_poly.pdbx_strand_id
1 'polypeptide(L)'
;IADSNSINALKTIDNNHKMLDKRGLLVSETNIKENIMHTKEITGTPLTEILLRKYADKNENEVYKIFDKIYEEIIRSSEESNKLNPIFNSSDEMSLSALASDDKILKNIYIDMIHKNCFVQENGDYIWIDQEWCLNDIPASFGLYYNIIELYSSNLWIDSCIPMRNVLDHYDLADKSDSYYNLKQAFLNTVQNRYSTFNYWQLSQLNKDNITTNIKLLYNNMYNCKKQYLSETEAKINEILKTGSIMNVIEYVGTLTDEIILKDIPQMPQFIVRYLKADENEKAAIQQSIKRYDDIKNI
;
A
#
# COMPACT_ATOMS: atom_id res chain seq x y z
N ILE A 1 -23.80 -10.10 -11.14
CA ILE A 1 -23.23 -10.88 -12.26
C ILE A 1 -21.92 -10.19 -12.58
N ALA A 2 -20.81 -10.88 -12.33
CA ALA A 2 -19.49 -10.37 -12.72
C ALA A 2 -19.44 -10.25 -14.25
N ASP A 3 -18.98 -9.12 -14.75
CA ASP A 3 -18.77 -8.97 -16.19
C ASP A 3 -17.54 -9.78 -16.65
N SER A 4 -17.32 -9.87 -17.96
CA SER A 4 -16.19 -10.62 -18.52
C SER A 4 -14.83 -10.11 -18.05
N ASN A 5 -14.72 -8.83 -17.68
CA ASN A 5 -13.46 -8.22 -17.21
C ASN A 5 -13.15 -8.65 -15.78
N SER A 6 -14.18 -8.69 -14.90
CA SER A 6 -14.03 -9.19 -13.53
C SER A 6 -13.63 -10.67 -13.51
N ILE A 7 -14.20 -11.49 -14.38
CA ILE A 7 -13.82 -12.90 -14.51
C ILE A 7 -12.37 -13.04 -15.00
N ASN A 8 -11.94 -12.20 -15.92
CA ASN A 8 -10.56 -12.20 -16.41
C ASN A 8 -9.57 -11.77 -15.32
N ALA A 9 -9.92 -10.79 -14.47
CA ALA A 9 -9.09 -10.40 -13.33
C ALA A 9 -8.91 -11.58 -12.36
N LEU A 10 -9.99 -12.28 -11.99
CA LEU A 10 -9.91 -13.47 -11.12
C LEU A 10 -9.02 -14.56 -11.73
N LYS A 11 -9.14 -14.82 -13.03
CA LYS A 11 -8.28 -15.79 -13.73
C LYS A 11 -6.82 -15.34 -13.77
N THR A 12 -6.57 -14.04 -13.87
CA THR A 12 -5.21 -13.50 -13.83
C THR A 12 -4.59 -13.73 -12.46
N ILE A 13 -5.29 -13.44 -11.37
CA ILE A 13 -4.83 -13.73 -10.00
C ILE A 13 -4.51 -15.22 -9.84
N ASP A 14 -5.42 -16.10 -10.22
CA ASP A 14 -5.23 -17.56 -10.11
C ASP A 14 -4.02 -18.05 -10.94
N ASN A 15 -3.84 -17.53 -12.13
CA ASN A 15 -2.68 -17.85 -12.97
C ASN A 15 -1.37 -17.32 -12.36
N ASN A 16 -1.35 -16.10 -11.85
CA ASN A 16 -0.18 -15.51 -11.22
C ASN A 16 0.21 -16.31 -9.96
N HIS A 17 -0.76 -16.69 -9.13
CA HIS A 17 -0.52 -17.56 -7.98
C HIS A 17 0.12 -18.90 -8.39
N LYS A 18 -0.40 -19.56 -9.43
CA LYS A 18 0.18 -20.80 -9.94
C LYS A 18 1.60 -20.63 -10.48
N MET A 19 1.91 -19.49 -11.07
CA MET A 19 3.27 -19.19 -11.55
C MET A 19 4.23 -18.97 -10.40
N LEU A 20 3.81 -18.25 -9.36
CA LEU A 20 4.60 -18.00 -8.15
C LEU A 20 4.85 -19.31 -7.37
N ASP A 21 3.82 -20.14 -7.22
CA ASP A 21 3.93 -21.47 -6.57
C ASP A 21 4.95 -22.36 -7.28
N LYS A 22 4.94 -22.40 -8.63
CA LYS A 22 5.95 -23.12 -9.43
C LYS A 22 7.37 -22.62 -9.19
N ARG A 23 7.54 -21.39 -8.71
CA ARG A 23 8.82 -20.79 -8.33
C ARG A 23 9.19 -21.08 -6.87
N GLY A 24 8.36 -21.83 -6.16
CA GLY A 24 8.55 -22.16 -4.74
C GLY A 24 8.22 -21.02 -3.78
N LEU A 25 7.42 -20.05 -4.23
CA LEU A 25 6.87 -19.01 -3.37
C LEU A 25 5.55 -19.49 -2.77
N LEU A 26 5.34 -19.25 -1.50
CA LEU A 26 4.05 -19.55 -0.89
C LEU A 26 3.04 -18.47 -1.28
N VAL A 27 1.93 -18.92 -1.84
CA VAL A 27 0.80 -18.08 -2.21
C VAL A 27 -0.48 -18.63 -1.61
N SER A 28 -1.49 -17.79 -1.45
CA SER A 28 -2.79 -18.25 -1.00
C SER A 28 -3.37 -19.24 -2.01
N GLU A 29 -3.87 -20.38 -1.51
CA GLU A 29 -4.60 -21.34 -2.34
C GLU A 29 -5.89 -20.69 -2.84
N THR A 30 -6.03 -20.62 -4.16
CA THR A 30 -7.23 -20.06 -4.82
C THR A 30 -7.92 -21.11 -5.67
N ASN A 31 -9.22 -21.04 -5.77
CA ASN A 31 -10.03 -21.90 -6.64
C ASN A 31 -11.21 -21.09 -7.19
N ILE A 32 -11.39 -21.12 -8.51
CA ILE A 32 -12.50 -20.40 -9.16
C ILE A 32 -13.61 -21.42 -9.48
N LYS A 33 -14.77 -21.24 -8.87
CA LYS A 33 -15.99 -21.99 -9.16
C LYS A 33 -17.13 -21.02 -9.45
N GLU A 34 -17.87 -21.25 -10.52
CA GLU A 34 -19.04 -20.45 -10.89
C GLU A 34 -18.77 -18.93 -10.90
N ASN A 35 -17.58 -18.53 -11.38
CA ASN A 35 -17.12 -17.13 -11.42
C ASN A 35 -16.91 -16.48 -10.03
N ILE A 36 -16.75 -17.29 -8.99
CA ILE A 36 -16.39 -16.87 -7.63
C ILE A 36 -15.02 -17.45 -7.32
N MET A 37 -14.11 -16.59 -6.87
CA MET A 37 -12.83 -17.03 -6.35
C MET A 37 -12.96 -17.36 -4.85
N HIS A 38 -12.64 -18.60 -4.52
CA HIS A 38 -12.52 -19.06 -3.15
C HIS A 38 -11.05 -19.03 -2.76
N THR A 39 -10.74 -18.36 -1.68
CA THR A 39 -9.39 -18.31 -1.11
C THR A 39 -9.42 -19.02 0.24
N LYS A 40 -8.44 -19.89 0.46
CA LYS A 40 -8.26 -20.53 1.77
C LYS A 40 -7.90 -19.47 2.80
N GLU A 41 -8.47 -19.59 4.00
CA GLU A 41 -8.11 -18.73 5.12
C GLU A 41 -6.61 -18.80 5.40
N ILE A 42 -5.99 -17.65 5.58
CA ILE A 42 -4.56 -17.53 5.84
C ILE A 42 -4.37 -17.21 7.32
N THR A 43 -3.57 -18.01 7.97
CA THR A 43 -3.08 -17.77 9.33
C THR A 43 -1.73 -17.05 9.26
N GLY A 44 -1.49 -16.10 10.15
CA GLY A 44 -0.24 -15.36 10.21
C GLY A 44 -0.44 -13.90 10.55
N THR A 45 0.65 -13.18 10.72
CA THR A 45 0.64 -11.74 11.00
C THR A 45 0.82 -10.96 9.70
N PRO A 46 0.01 -9.94 9.40
CA PRO A 46 0.23 -9.08 8.23
C PRO A 46 1.64 -8.48 8.27
N LEU A 47 2.37 -8.57 7.15
CA LEU A 47 3.74 -8.06 7.08
C LEU A 47 3.81 -6.54 7.33
N THR A 48 2.77 -5.82 6.92
CA THR A 48 2.63 -4.38 7.23
C THR A 48 2.69 -4.12 8.74
N GLU A 49 1.99 -4.92 9.54
CA GLU A 49 1.98 -4.76 10.99
C GLU A 49 3.36 -4.98 11.60
N ILE A 50 4.08 -6.01 11.13
CA ILE A 50 5.44 -6.30 11.57
C ILE A 50 6.38 -5.14 11.21
N LEU A 51 6.33 -4.67 9.98
CA LEU A 51 7.14 -3.53 9.53
C LEU A 51 6.88 -2.30 10.38
N LEU A 52 5.61 -1.92 10.59
CA LEU A 52 5.26 -0.74 11.36
C LEU A 52 5.75 -0.81 12.80
N ARG A 53 5.72 -1.99 13.43
CA ARG A 53 6.32 -2.21 14.77
C ARG A 53 7.84 -1.96 14.74
N LYS A 54 8.55 -2.48 13.72
CA LYS A 54 10.01 -2.27 13.60
C LYS A 54 10.37 -0.81 13.36
N TYR A 55 9.54 -0.07 12.62
CA TYR A 55 9.69 1.38 12.47
C TYR A 55 9.47 2.12 13.79
N ALA A 56 8.45 1.77 14.57
CA ALA A 56 8.19 2.38 15.87
C ALA A 56 9.35 2.13 16.85
N ASP A 57 9.91 0.91 16.82
CA ASP A 57 11.08 0.54 17.61
C ASP A 57 12.37 1.20 17.10
N LYS A 58 12.33 1.93 15.99
CA LYS A 58 13.48 2.50 15.26
C LYS A 58 14.56 1.45 14.96
N ASN A 59 14.14 0.21 14.73
CA ASN A 59 15.03 -0.91 14.49
C ASN A 59 15.34 -1.05 12.99
N GLU A 60 16.23 -0.18 12.52
CA GLU A 60 16.61 -0.07 11.11
C GLU A 60 17.12 -1.40 10.54
N ASN A 61 17.93 -2.13 11.30
CA ASN A 61 18.45 -3.43 10.86
C ASN A 61 17.36 -4.47 10.60
N GLU A 62 16.32 -4.51 11.42
CA GLU A 62 15.21 -5.43 11.20
C GLU A 62 14.33 -4.99 10.02
N VAL A 63 14.19 -3.68 9.80
CA VAL A 63 13.51 -3.16 8.63
C VAL A 63 14.24 -3.58 7.35
N TYR A 64 15.57 -3.45 7.31
CA TYR A 64 16.37 -3.90 6.16
C TYR A 64 16.26 -5.40 5.93
N LYS A 65 16.37 -6.23 6.96
CA LYS A 65 16.18 -7.69 6.81
C LYS A 65 14.84 -8.07 6.19
N ILE A 66 13.78 -7.33 6.53
CA ILE A 66 12.45 -7.58 5.95
C ILE A 66 12.44 -7.18 4.47
N PHE A 67 12.99 -6.04 4.11
CA PHE A 67 13.08 -5.62 2.71
C PHE A 67 14.04 -6.50 1.90
N ASP A 68 15.15 -6.96 2.48
CA ASP A 68 16.04 -7.95 1.86
C ASP A 68 15.26 -9.20 1.48
N LYS A 69 14.48 -9.74 2.41
CA LYS A 69 13.66 -10.92 2.15
C LYS A 69 12.58 -10.68 1.08
N ILE A 70 11.92 -9.52 1.11
CA ILE A 70 10.98 -9.13 0.03
C ILE A 70 11.71 -9.12 -1.32
N TYR A 71 12.89 -8.50 -1.38
CA TYR A 71 13.67 -8.38 -2.60
C TYR A 71 14.15 -9.74 -3.12
N GLU A 72 14.62 -10.62 -2.25
CA GLU A 72 14.97 -11.99 -2.59
C GLU A 72 13.79 -12.76 -3.20
N GLU A 73 12.58 -12.59 -2.64
CA GLU A 73 11.38 -13.23 -3.15
C GLU A 73 10.92 -12.61 -4.49
N ILE A 74 11.07 -11.32 -4.68
CA ILE A 74 10.84 -10.66 -5.98
C ILE A 74 11.78 -11.26 -7.04
N ILE A 75 13.08 -11.37 -6.75
CA ILE A 75 14.04 -11.97 -7.69
C ILE A 75 13.67 -13.42 -7.98
N ARG A 76 13.29 -14.20 -6.97
CA ARG A 76 12.90 -15.61 -7.12
C ARG A 76 11.60 -15.79 -7.91
N SER A 77 10.71 -14.80 -7.87
CA SER A 77 9.38 -14.88 -8.49
C SER A 77 9.39 -15.05 -10.00
N SER A 78 10.49 -14.72 -10.68
CA SER A 78 10.59 -14.75 -12.13
C SER A 78 11.96 -15.19 -12.64
N GLU A 79 12.02 -15.45 -13.95
CA GLU A 79 13.27 -15.62 -14.69
C GLU A 79 13.85 -14.28 -15.06
N GLU A 80 15.16 -14.23 -15.25
CA GLU A 80 15.84 -13.10 -15.83
C GLU A 80 15.44 -12.91 -17.30
N SER A 81 15.34 -11.66 -17.74
CA SER A 81 15.11 -11.26 -19.11
C SER A 81 16.34 -10.56 -19.67
N ASN A 82 16.59 -10.78 -20.95
CA ASN A 82 17.61 -10.03 -21.70
C ASN A 82 17.00 -8.80 -22.43
N LYS A 83 15.75 -8.46 -22.11
CA LYS A 83 15.03 -7.35 -22.71
C LYS A 83 14.66 -6.34 -21.64
N LEU A 84 14.59 -5.08 -22.03
CA LEU A 84 14.04 -4.03 -21.19
C LEU A 84 12.68 -3.60 -21.76
N ASN A 85 11.72 -3.35 -20.90
CA ASN A 85 10.39 -2.94 -21.29
C ASN A 85 10.43 -1.65 -22.13
N PRO A 86 9.75 -1.58 -23.29
CA PRO A 86 9.76 -0.40 -24.16
C PRO A 86 9.28 0.90 -23.50
N ILE A 87 8.59 0.83 -22.39
CA ILE A 87 8.18 2.02 -21.62
C ILE A 87 9.39 2.86 -21.18
N PHE A 88 10.56 2.23 -21.06
CA PHE A 88 11.80 2.90 -20.76
C PHE A 88 12.45 3.60 -21.96
N ASN A 89 11.97 3.36 -23.20
CA ASN A 89 12.57 3.93 -24.42
C ASN A 89 11.97 5.30 -24.79
N SER A 90 11.08 5.86 -24.00
CA SER A 90 10.21 6.94 -24.45
C SER A 90 10.66 8.36 -24.11
N SER A 91 11.87 8.67 -23.63
CA SER A 91 12.39 10.06 -23.61
C SER A 91 13.79 10.28 -23.04
N ASP A 92 14.37 9.32 -22.30
CA ASP A 92 15.70 9.46 -21.71
C ASP A 92 16.48 8.14 -21.81
N GLU A 93 16.76 7.68 -23.02
CA GLU A 93 17.44 6.40 -23.29
C GLU A 93 18.76 6.22 -22.49
N MET A 94 19.44 7.31 -22.18
CA MET A 94 20.75 7.24 -21.53
C MET A 94 20.65 7.02 -20.03
N SER A 95 19.59 7.49 -19.37
CA SER A 95 19.42 7.33 -17.92
C SER A 95 18.88 5.96 -17.53
N LEU A 96 18.07 5.36 -18.40
CA LEU A 96 17.37 4.10 -18.14
C LEU A 96 18.20 2.86 -18.45
N SER A 97 19.03 2.91 -19.49
CA SER A 97 20.03 1.86 -19.75
C SER A 97 21.09 1.81 -18.64
N ALA A 98 21.45 2.96 -18.06
CA ALA A 98 22.32 3.02 -16.89
C ALA A 98 21.65 2.46 -15.63
N LEU A 99 20.34 2.68 -15.45
CA LEU A 99 19.57 2.13 -14.33
C LEU A 99 19.48 0.59 -14.36
N ALA A 100 19.50 0.00 -15.54
CA ALA A 100 19.42 -1.45 -15.73
C ALA A 100 20.80 -2.13 -15.79
N SER A 101 21.91 -1.40 -15.86
CA SER A 101 23.25 -1.99 -16.07
C SER A 101 23.69 -2.87 -14.90
N ASP A 102 23.23 -2.59 -13.68
CA ASP A 102 23.64 -3.27 -12.45
C ASP A 102 22.49 -4.02 -11.77
N ASP A 103 21.33 -4.14 -12.42
CA ASP A 103 20.13 -4.76 -11.85
C ASP A 103 19.64 -5.94 -12.70
N LYS A 104 19.05 -6.91 -12.06
CA LYS A 104 18.41 -8.03 -12.75
C LYS A 104 17.12 -7.56 -13.40
N ILE A 105 17.02 -7.73 -14.71
CA ILE A 105 15.74 -7.53 -15.41
C ILE A 105 14.94 -8.82 -15.28
N LEU A 106 13.72 -8.72 -14.78
CA LEU A 106 12.84 -9.86 -14.62
C LEU A 106 11.81 -9.93 -15.75
N LYS A 107 11.57 -11.14 -16.28
CA LYS A 107 10.51 -11.38 -17.28
C LYS A 107 9.15 -10.94 -16.79
N ASN A 108 8.89 -11.15 -15.49
CA ASN A 108 7.65 -10.80 -14.83
C ASN A 108 7.98 -10.18 -13.48
N ILE A 109 7.52 -8.96 -13.24
CA ILE A 109 7.47 -8.38 -11.90
C ILE A 109 6.02 -8.35 -11.46
N TYR A 110 5.72 -9.02 -10.37
CA TYR A 110 4.41 -9.00 -9.73
C TYR A 110 4.35 -7.78 -8.82
N ILE A 111 3.66 -6.73 -9.28
CA ILE A 111 3.60 -5.42 -8.59
C ILE A 111 2.89 -5.54 -7.26
N ASP A 112 1.99 -6.50 -7.14
CA ASP A 112 1.24 -6.75 -5.91
C ASP A 112 2.02 -7.58 -4.87
N MET A 113 3.28 -7.95 -5.15
CA MET A 113 4.19 -8.48 -4.14
C MET A 113 4.67 -7.36 -3.21
N ILE A 114 3.73 -6.76 -2.48
CA ILE A 114 3.96 -5.67 -1.53
C ILE A 114 3.56 -6.09 -0.12
N HIS A 115 4.11 -5.41 0.87
CA HIS A 115 3.88 -5.69 2.29
C HIS A 115 2.40 -5.80 2.69
N LYS A 116 1.49 -5.10 1.97
CA LYS A 116 0.03 -5.15 2.21
C LYS A 116 -0.59 -6.51 1.84
N ASN A 117 0.02 -7.19 0.88
CA ASN A 117 -0.45 -8.44 0.32
C ASN A 117 0.41 -9.62 0.79
N CYS A 118 0.99 -9.52 1.98
CA CYS A 118 1.85 -10.55 2.56
C CYS A 118 1.49 -10.83 4.01
N PHE A 119 1.42 -12.12 4.36
CA PHE A 119 1.30 -12.59 5.74
C PHE A 119 2.54 -13.39 6.11
N VAL A 120 3.01 -13.19 7.34
CA VAL A 120 4.15 -13.92 7.90
C VAL A 120 3.64 -15.01 8.82
N GLN A 121 4.01 -16.25 8.52
CA GLN A 121 3.68 -17.41 9.33
C GLN A 121 4.56 -17.50 10.59
N GLU A 122 4.20 -18.35 11.55
CA GLU A 122 4.98 -18.58 12.78
C GLU A 122 6.42 -19.05 12.51
N ASN A 123 6.64 -19.78 11.43
CA ASN A 123 7.97 -20.24 10.99
C ASN A 123 8.77 -19.14 10.25
N GLY A 124 8.18 -17.96 10.08
CA GLY A 124 8.78 -16.83 9.38
C GLY A 124 8.58 -16.83 7.87
N ASP A 125 7.90 -17.80 7.27
CA ASP A 125 7.62 -17.81 5.83
C ASP A 125 6.62 -16.76 5.43
N TYR A 126 6.78 -16.21 4.21
CA TYR A 126 5.88 -15.24 3.60
C TYR A 126 4.85 -15.94 2.74
N ILE A 127 3.56 -15.61 2.94
CA ILE A 127 2.46 -16.02 2.07
C ILE A 127 1.93 -14.80 1.35
N TRP A 128 2.00 -14.83 0.02
CA TRP A 128 1.51 -13.76 -0.84
C TRP A 128 0.05 -13.97 -1.24
N ILE A 129 -0.71 -12.87 -1.28
CA ILE A 129 -2.11 -12.86 -1.69
C ILE A 129 -2.31 -11.83 -2.80
N ASP A 130 -3.44 -11.92 -3.49
CA ASP A 130 -3.98 -10.88 -4.39
C ASP A 130 -3.00 -10.39 -5.47
N GLN A 131 -2.38 -11.33 -6.18
CA GLN A 131 -1.37 -11.03 -7.19
C GLN A 131 -2.02 -10.77 -8.55
N GLU A 132 -2.68 -9.60 -8.72
CA GLU A 132 -3.39 -9.25 -9.95
C GLU A 132 -2.46 -8.70 -11.04
N TRP A 133 -1.52 -7.83 -10.65
CA TRP A 133 -0.76 -7.06 -11.61
C TRP A 133 0.65 -7.59 -11.84
N CYS A 134 1.00 -7.68 -13.12
CA CYS A 134 2.32 -8.11 -13.56
C CYS A 134 2.82 -7.18 -14.66
N LEU A 135 4.07 -6.73 -14.54
CA LEU A 135 4.80 -6.00 -15.57
C LEU A 135 5.93 -6.88 -16.11
N ASN A 136 6.21 -6.73 -17.42
CA ASN A 136 7.23 -7.54 -18.09
C ASN A 136 8.51 -6.74 -18.31
N ASP A 137 9.64 -7.44 -18.23
CA ASP A 137 10.97 -6.93 -18.60
C ASP A 137 11.37 -5.65 -17.81
N ILE A 138 11.13 -5.70 -16.50
CA ILE A 138 11.36 -4.59 -15.55
C ILE A 138 12.52 -4.93 -14.61
N PRO A 139 13.36 -3.94 -14.19
CA PRO A 139 14.37 -4.14 -13.16
C PRO A 139 13.78 -4.62 -11.84
N ALA A 140 14.40 -5.63 -11.20
CA ALA A 140 13.93 -6.21 -9.94
C ALA A 140 13.86 -5.16 -8.82
N SER A 141 14.81 -4.24 -8.80
CA SER A 141 14.86 -3.16 -7.80
C SER A 141 13.67 -2.21 -7.88
N PHE A 142 12.96 -2.14 -9.01
CA PHE A 142 11.69 -1.41 -9.09
C PHE A 142 10.63 -2.01 -8.18
N GLY A 143 10.56 -3.34 -8.07
CA GLY A 143 9.63 -4.01 -7.15
C GLY A 143 9.91 -3.66 -5.69
N LEU A 144 11.19 -3.60 -5.30
CA LEU A 144 11.60 -3.16 -3.97
C LEU A 144 11.26 -1.67 -3.74
N TYR A 145 11.61 -0.81 -4.71
CA TYR A 145 11.26 0.61 -4.66
C TYR A 145 9.75 0.81 -4.47
N TYR A 146 8.94 0.08 -5.23
CA TYR A 146 7.48 0.16 -5.14
C TYR A 146 6.99 -0.21 -3.74
N ASN A 147 7.54 -1.27 -3.12
CA ASN A 147 7.24 -1.65 -1.74
C ASN A 147 7.56 -0.54 -0.75
N ILE A 148 8.76 0.06 -0.84
CA ILE A 148 9.20 1.14 0.04
C ILE A 148 8.25 2.33 -0.09
N ILE A 149 8.00 2.81 -1.32
CA ILE A 149 7.14 3.97 -1.55
C ILE A 149 5.69 3.72 -1.09
N GLU A 150 5.16 2.51 -1.30
CA GLU A 150 3.80 2.16 -0.84
C GLU A 150 3.70 2.16 0.69
N LEU A 151 4.74 1.69 1.38
CA LEU A 151 4.78 1.71 2.84
C LEU A 151 4.82 3.15 3.37
N TYR A 152 5.72 3.98 2.85
CA TYR A 152 5.87 5.36 3.31
C TYR A 152 4.68 6.25 2.93
N SER A 153 4.13 6.10 1.73
CA SER A 153 2.96 6.87 1.30
C SER A 153 1.70 6.55 2.11
N SER A 154 1.59 5.32 2.59
CA SER A 154 0.45 4.88 3.41
C SER A 154 0.63 5.15 4.89
N ASN A 155 1.87 5.39 5.37
CA ASN A 155 2.21 5.50 6.79
C ASN A 155 3.23 6.63 6.99
N LEU A 156 2.83 7.85 6.71
CA LEU A 156 3.73 9.02 6.66
C LEU A 156 4.57 9.25 7.92
N TRP A 157 4.07 8.80 9.08
CA TRP A 157 4.75 8.95 10.37
C TRP A 157 6.06 8.14 10.46
N ILE A 158 6.20 7.05 9.70
CA ILE A 158 7.41 6.20 9.76
C ILE A 158 8.66 6.94 9.27
N ASP A 159 8.51 7.92 8.39
CA ASP A 159 9.60 8.76 7.90
C ASP A 159 10.36 9.46 9.02
N SER A 160 9.68 9.71 10.10
CA SER A 160 10.26 10.32 11.29
C SER A 160 10.95 9.33 12.23
N CYS A 161 10.67 8.05 12.07
CA CYS A 161 11.37 7.00 12.83
C CYS A 161 12.65 6.59 12.09
N ILE A 162 12.51 6.28 10.81
CA ILE A 162 13.60 5.96 9.89
C ILE A 162 13.28 6.74 8.59
N PRO A 163 14.07 7.75 8.22
CA PRO A 163 13.82 8.53 7.02
C PRO A 163 13.80 7.67 5.76
N MET A 164 12.82 7.89 4.89
CA MET A 164 12.70 7.16 3.61
C MET A 164 14.00 7.24 2.80
N ARG A 165 14.65 8.40 2.83
CA ARG A 165 15.92 8.61 2.15
C ARG A 165 16.98 7.60 2.59
N ASN A 166 17.10 7.31 3.90
CA ASN A 166 18.06 6.34 4.41
C ASN A 166 17.80 4.93 3.84
N VAL A 167 16.51 4.55 3.75
CA VAL A 167 16.14 3.25 3.19
C VAL A 167 16.44 3.18 1.70
N LEU A 168 16.13 4.24 0.94
CA LEU A 168 16.44 4.31 -0.49
C LEU A 168 17.95 4.31 -0.75
N ASP A 169 18.74 5.04 0.06
CA ASP A 169 20.20 5.07 -0.05
C ASP A 169 20.82 3.71 0.27
N HIS A 170 20.28 2.98 1.27
CA HIS A 170 20.75 1.62 1.62
C HIS A 170 20.67 0.64 0.46
N TYR A 171 19.68 0.79 -0.41
CA TYR A 171 19.43 -0.08 -1.57
C TYR A 171 19.89 0.53 -2.91
N ASP A 172 20.65 1.61 -2.90
CA ASP A 172 21.09 2.35 -4.11
C ASP A 172 19.90 2.75 -5.01
N LEU A 173 18.76 3.08 -4.39
CA LEU A 173 17.52 3.45 -5.07
C LEU A 173 17.28 4.96 -5.13
N ALA A 174 18.00 5.73 -4.33
CA ALA A 174 17.75 7.16 -4.22
C ALA A 174 17.96 7.90 -5.55
N ASP A 175 19.03 7.57 -6.28
CA ASP A 175 19.32 8.17 -7.59
C ASP A 175 18.40 7.65 -8.71
N LYS A 176 17.73 6.51 -8.49
CA LYS A 176 16.75 5.92 -9.40
C LYS A 176 15.33 6.41 -9.16
N SER A 177 15.09 7.14 -8.05
CA SER A 177 13.74 7.47 -7.56
C SER A 177 12.87 8.19 -8.58
N ASP A 178 13.40 9.18 -9.30
CA ASP A 178 12.62 9.95 -10.28
C ASP A 178 12.15 9.06 -11.44
N SER A 179 13.04 8.21 -11.95
CA SER A 179 12.72 7.29 -13.05
C SER A 179 11.71 6.23 -12.61
N TYR A 180 11.89 5.68 -11.42
CA TYR A 180 10.96 4.69 -10.86
C TYR A 180 9.61 5.31 -10.46
N TYR A 181 9.60 6.56 -10.02
CA TYR A 181 8.37 7.30 -9.82
C TYR A 181 7.58 7.47 -11.12
N ASN A 182 8.26 7.84 -12.21
CA ASN A 182 7.63 7.97 -13.53
C ASN A 182 7.07 6.62 -14.02
N LEU A 183 7.80 5.52 -13.82
CA LEU A 183 7.31 4.18 -14.14
C LEU A 183 6.08 3.82 -13.29
N LYS A 184 6.10 4.12 -11.99
CA LYS A 184 4.94 3.94 -11.11
C LYS A 184 3.73 4.72 -11.63
N GLN A 185 3.91 5.99 -12.03
CA GLN A 185 2.81 6.79 -12.56
C GLN A 185 2.26 6.22 -13.89
N ALA A 186 3.13 5.78 -14.78
CA ALA A 186 2.70 5.12 -16.02
C ALA A 186 1.91 3.83 -15.74
N PHE A 187 2.35 3.02 -14.78
CA PHE A 187 1.62 1.84 -14.34
C PHE A 187 0.25 2.22 -13.75
N LEU A 188 0.19 3.18 -12.81
CA LEU A 188 -1.07 3.62 -12.21
C LEU A 188 -2.05 4.16 -13.25
N ASN A 189 -1.57 4.89 -14.27
CA ASN A 189 -2.39 5.34 -15.39
C ASN A 189 -2.96 4.15 -16.19
N THR A 190 -2.18 3.10 -16.39
CA THR A 190 -2.66 1.87 -17.03
C THR A 190 -3.74 1.18 -16.22
N VAL A 191 -3.56 1.07 -14.90
CA VAL A 191 -4.55 0.55 -13.96
C VAL A 191 -5.83 1.39 -14.01
N GLN A 192 -5.72 2.71 -13.89
CA GLN A 192 -6.86 3.62 -13.93
C GLN A 192 -7.61 3.52 -15.27
N ASN A 193 -6.91 3.46 -16.39
CA ASN A 193 -7.52 3.29 -17.71
C ASN A 193 -8.24 1.95 -17.84
N ARG A 194 -7.71 0.87 -17.27
CA ARG A 194 -8.37 -0.44 -17.26
C ARG A 194 -9.63 -0.43 -16.40
N TYR A 195 -9.62 0.27 -15.26
CA TYR A 195 -10.79 0.42 -14.39
C TYR A 195 -11.74 1.52 -14.83
N SER A 196 -11.28 2.56 -15.55
CA SER A 196 -12.17 3.61 -16.09
C SER A 196 -12.98 3.13 -17.30
N THR A 197 -12.50 2.11 -18.00
CA THR A 197 -13.32 1.31 -18.92
C THR A 197 -14.31 0.40 -18.20
N PHE A 198 -14.22 0.26 -16.87
CA PHE A 198 -15.32 -0.16 -16.03
C PHE A 198 -16.39 0.91 -16.15
N ASN A 199 -17.24 0.75 -17.15
CA ASN A 199 -18.24 1.69 -17.56
C ASN A 199 -19.14 2.04 -16.37
N TYR A 200 -18.79 3.10 -15.63
CA TYR A 200 -19.77 3.85 -14.82
C TYR A 200 -21.06 4.05 -15.61
N TRP A 201 -20.96 4.13 -16.93
CA TRP A 201 -22.08 4.22 -17.85
C TRP A 201 -22.88 2.90 -17.96
N GLN A 202 -22.25 1.73 -17.99
CA GLN A 202 -22.98 0.44 -17.96
C GLN A 202 -23.60 0.18 -16.59
N LEU A 203 -22.94 0.56 -15.50
CA LEU A 203 -23.51 0.53 -14.17
C LEU A 203 -24.67 1.53 -14.03
N SER A 204 -24.63 2.68 -14.68
CA SER A 204 -25.74 3.65 -14.69
C SER A 204 -26.95 3.17 -15.48
N GLN A 205 -26.78 2.20 -16.38
CA GLN A 205 -27.86 1.56 -17.15
C GLN A 205 -28.47 0.35 -16.41
N LEU A 206 -27.72 -0.25 -15.47
CA LEU A 206 -28.22 -1.27 -14.58
C LEU A 206 -29.01 -0.61 -13.45
N ASN A 207 -30.27 -0.31 -13.74
CA ASN A 207 -31.33 0.01 -12.77
C ASN A 207 -30.85 0.95 -11.62
N LYS A 208 -30.88 2.27 -11.88
CA LYS A 208 -30.46 3.34 -10.96
C LYS A 208 -30.91 3.14 -9.50
N ASP A 209 -32.10 2.60 -9.31
CA ASP A 209 -32.70 2.42 -7.97
C ASP A 209 -32.03 1.27 -7.20
N ASN A 210 -31.68 0.18 -7.86
CA ASN A 210 -30.99 -0.96 -7.25
C ASN A 210 -29.53 -0.63 -6.92
N ILE A 211 -28.86 0.15 -7.78
CA ILE A 211 -27.48 0.59 -7.51
C ILE A 211 -27.44 1.53 -6.31
N THR A 212 -28.35 2.50 -6.24
CA THR A 212 -28.43 3.44 -5.12
C THR A 212 -28.74 2.71 -3.81
N THR A 213 -29.62 1.73 -3.85
CA THR A 213 -29.97 0.90 -2.69
C THR A 213 -28.80 0.01 -2.27
N ASN A 214 -28.13 -0.63 -3.23
CA ASN A 214 -26.97 -1.49 -2.95
C ASN A 214 -25.76 -0.69 -2.45
N ILE A 215 -25.50 0.51 -3.01
CA ILE A 215 -24.45 1.41 -2.50
C ILE A 215 -24.77 1.87 -1.09
N LYS A 216 -26.03 2.22 -0.78
CA LYS A 216 -26.45 2.58 0.58
C LYS A 216 -26.31 1.42 1.55
N LEU A 217 -26.68 0.21 1.14
CA LEU A 217 -26.51 -1.01 1.92
C LEU A 217 -25.03 -1.32 2.16
N LEU A 218 -24.21 -1.23 1.12
CA LEU A 218 -22.77 -1.42 1.22
C LEU A 218 -22.13 -0.37 2.16
N TYR A 219 -22.50 0.90 1.99
CA TYR A 219 -22.04 1.98 2.85
C TYR A 219 -22.46 1.80 4.30
N ASN A 220 -23.74 1.42 4.53
CA ASN A 220 -24.24 1.12 5.86
C ASN A 220 -23.56 -0.11 6.48
N ASN A 221 -23.31 -1.15 5.68
CA ASN A 221 -22.59 -2.33 6.14
C ASN A 221 -21.14 -2.01 6.46
N MET A 222 -20.44 -1.27 5.60
CA MET A 222 -19.07 -0.78 5.86
C MET A 222 -19.03 0.13 7.10
N TYR A 223 -20.02 1.03 7.25
CA TYR A 223 -20.12 1.91 8.40
C TYR A 223 -20.42 1.14 9.70
N ASN A 224 -21.30 0.15 9.64
CA ASN A 224 -21.62 -0.70 10.78
C ASN A 224 -20.47 -1.65 11.13
N CYS A 225 -19.76 -2.21 10.12
CA CYS A 225 -18.56 -2.97 10.35
C CYS A 225 -17.45 -2.09 10.97
N LYS A 226 -17.21 -0.88 10.46
CA LYS A 226 -16.28 0.08 11.09
C LYS A 226 -16.70 0.36 12.54
N LYS A 227 -17.98 0.57 12.79
CA LYS A 227 -18.49 0.86 14.14
C LYS A 227 -18.32 -0.32 15.10
N GLN A 228 -18.35 -1.54 14.60
CA GLN A 228 -18.19 -2.77 15.38
C GLN A 228 -16.72 -3.11 15.69
N TYR A 229 -15.79 -2.57 14.88
CA TYR A 229 -14.34 -2.81 14.99
C TYR A 229 -13.53 -1.54 15.30
N LEU A 230 -14.21 -0.43 15.64
CA LEU A 230 -13.49 0.75 16.13
C LEU A 230 -12.79 0.37 17.44
N SER A 231 -11.47 0.52 17.47
CA SER A 231 -10.72 0.43 18.72
C SER A 231 -11.24 1.47 19.72
N GLU A 232 -10.99 1.25 21.00
CA GLU A 232 -11.33 2.25 22.04
C GLU A 232 -10.71 3.62 21.74
N THR A 233 -9.51 3.62 21.17
CA THR A 233 -8.78 4.81 20.77
C THR A 233 -9.48 5.55 19.61
N GLU A 234 -9.89 4.84 18.56
CA GLU A 234 -10.65 5.44 17.45
C GLU A 234 -12.03 5.95 17.90
N ALA A 235 -12.70 5.21 18.78
CA ALA A 235 -13.98 5.64 19.35
C ALA A 235 -13.80 6.95 20.14
N LYS A 236 -12.71 7.07 20.92
CA LYS A 236 -12.38 8.28 21.66
C LYS A 236 -12.04 9.46 20.75
N ILE A 237 -11.27 9.24 19.71
CA ILE A 237 -10.96 10.28 18.70
C ILE A 237 -12.25 10.78 18.04
N ASN A 238 -13.14 9.87 17.64
CA ASN A 238 -14.42 10.24 17.04
C ASN A 238 -15.33 11.02 18.01
N GLU A 239 -15.30 10.70 19.30
CA GLU A 239 -16.00 11.47 20.33
C GLU A 239 -15.43 12.89 20.45
N ILE A 240 -14.10 13.02 20.52
CA ILE A 240 -13.42 14.32 20.59
C ILE A 240 -13.72 15.16 19.34
N LEU A 241 -13.72 14.57 18.13
CA LEU A 241 -14.03 15.27 16.89
C LEU A 241 -15.48 15.78 16.81
N LYS A 242 -16.41 15.15 17.53
CA LYS A 242 -17.81 15.61 17.59
C LYS A 242 -18.01 16.80 18.50
N THR A 243 -17.23 16.92 19.56
CA THR A 243 -17.46 17.86 20.67
C THR A 243 -16.31 18.86 20.84
N GLY A 244 -15.16 18.62 20.22
CA GLY A 244 -13.92 19.38 20.41
C GLY A 244 -13.25 19.80 19.10
N SER A 245 -12.11 20.44 19.25
CA SER A 245 -11.26 20.86 18.14
C SER A 245 -10.28 19.76 17.72
N ILE A 246 -9.66 19.94 16.55
CA ILE A 246 -8.54 19.09 16.09
C ILE A 246 -7.39 19.11 17.11
N MET A 247 -7.18 20.23 17.83
CA MET A 247 -6.15 20.29 18.86
C MET A 247 -6.39 19.31 20.00
N ASN A 248 -7.64 19.11 20.43
CA ASN A 248 -7.97 18.10 21.43
C ASN A 248 -7.64 16.68 20.97
N VAL A 249 -7.78 16.39 19.67
CA VAL A 249 -7.34 15.11 19.10
C VAL A 249 -5.83 14.97 19.16
N ILE A 250 -5.08 16.02 18.79
CA ILE A 250 -3.62 16.04 18.81
C ILE A 250 -3.11 15.82 20.25
N GLU A 251 -3.68 16.52 21.20
CA GLU A 251 -3.34 16.37 22.63
C GLU A 251 -3.60 14.94 23.12
N TYR A 252 -4.75 14.39 22.79
CA TYR A 252 -5.09 13.02 23.14
C TYR A 252 -4.12 12.00 22.51
N VAL A 253 -3.86 12.11 21.21
CA VAL A 253 -2.90 11.22 20.52
C VAL A 253 -1.49 11.36 21.09
N GLY A 254 -1.07 12.56 21.50
CA GLY A 254 0.20 12.79 22.16
C GLY A 254 0.36 12.08 23.51
N THR A 255 -0.74 11.62 24.13
CA THR A 255 -0.70 10.82 25.36
C THR A 255 -0.61 9.31 25.12
N LEU A 256 -0.77 8.85 23.88
CA LEU A 256 -0.75 7.45 23.53
C LEU A 256 0.69 6.94 23.33
N THR A 257 0.90 5.65 23.59
CA THR A 257 2.17 4.99 23.26
C THR A 257 2.23 4.69 21.76
N ASP A 258 3.44 4.58 21.24
CA ASP A 258 3.67 4.22 19.83
C ASP A 258 2.99 2.89 19.46
N GLU A 259 2.94 1.93 20.39
CA GLU A 259 2.26 0.65 20.20
C GLU A 259 0.75 0.82 20.01
N ILE A 260 0.10 1.66 20.83
CA ILE A 260 -1.33 1.96 20.71
C ILE A 260 -1.62 2.67 19.38
N ILE A 261 -0.77 3.65 19.03
CA ILE A 261 -0.90 4.40 17.77
C ILE A 261 -0.82 3.46 16.58
N LEU A 262 0.15 2.56 16.57
CA LEU A 262 0.34 1.58 15.49
C LEU A 262 -0.83 0.62 15.34
N LYS A 263 -1.34 0.14 16.46
CA LYS A 263 -2.42 -0.83 16.48
C LYS A 263 -3.77 -0.20 16.11
N ASP A 264 -4.08 0.93 16.71
CA ASP A 264 -5.41 1.51 16.71
C ASP A 264 -5.58 2.63 15.68
N ILE A 265 -4.48 3.31 15.29
CA ILE A 265 -4.51 4.44 14.36
C ILE A 265 -3.37 4.30 13.33
N PRO A 266 -3.35 3.21 12.53
CA PRO A 266 -2.26 2.95 11.59
C PRO A 266 -2.12 4.00 10.48
N GLN A 267 -3.17 4.78 10.22
CA GLN A 267 -3.20 5.84 9.21
C GLN A 267 -3.36 7.22 9.85
N MET A 268 -2.51 7.53 10.83
CA MET A 268 -2.56 8.83 11.49
C MET A 268 -2.38 9.98 10.48
N PRO A 269 -3.24 11.00 10.49
CA PRO A 269 -3.08 12.16 9.60
C PRO A 269 -1.71 12.82 9.74
N GLN A 270 -1.09 13.15 8.60
CA GLN A 270 0.26 13.72 8.53
C GLN A 270 0.43 14.98 9.39
N PHE A 271 -0.59 15.84 9.46
CA PHE A 271 -0.52 17.06 10.27
C PHE A 271 -0.38 16.79 11.78
N ILE A 272 -0.97 15.69 12.28
CA ILE A 272 -0.83 15.28 13.70
C ILE A 272 0.62 14.85 13.95
N VAL A 273 1.19 14.04 13.07
CA VAL A 273 2.58 13.61 13.15
C VAL A 273 3.53 14.80 13.10
N ARG A 274 3.29 15.72 12.18
CA ARG A 274 4.07 16.93 12.03
C ARG A 274 3.98 17.81 13.27
N TYR A 275 2.79 18.00 13.83
CA TYR A 275 2.61 18.79 15.05
C TYR A 275 3.35 18.20 16.24
N LEU A 276 3.25 16.87 16.44
CA LEU A 276 3.90 16.20 17.58
C LEU A 276 5.43 16.32 17.55
N LYS A 277 6.03 16.57 16.39
CA LYS A 277 7.49 16.67 16.16
C LYS A 277 7.99 18.08 15.95
N ALA A 278 7.09 19.02 15.69
CA ALA A 278 7.41 20.41 15.42
C ALA A 278 8.09 21.07 16.61
N ASP A 279 8.99 22.01 16.36
CA ASP A 279 9.46 22.94 17.37
C ASP A 279 8.31 23.90 17.80
N GLU A 280 8.57 24.67 18.86
CA GLU A 280 7.54 25.56 19.42
C GLU A 280 7.02 26.63 18.45
N ASN A 281 7.85 27.10 17.51
CA ASN A 281 7.46 28.09 16.50
C ASN A 281 6.56 27.43 15.43
N GLU A 282 6.94 26.23 15.00
CA GLU A 282 6.16 25.46 14.03
C GLU A 282 4.83 24.99 14.62
N LYS A 283 4.81 24.58 15.89
CA LYS A 283 3.59 24.27 16.65
C LYS A 283 2.64 25.46 16.71
N ALA A 284 3.15 26.65 17.01
CA ALA A 284 2.35 27.86 17.06
C ALA A 284 1.72 28.19 15.70
N ALA A 285 2.46 28.03 14.61
CA ALA A 285 1.95 28.24 13.25
C ALA A 285 0.85 27.23 12.86
N ILE A 286 1.04 25.95 13.23
CA ILE A 286 0.04 24.90 13.00
C ILE A 286 -1.21 25.16 13.83
N GLN A 287 -1.07 25.53 15.10
CA GLN A 287 -2.21 25.90 15.98
C GLN A 287 -3.03 27.06 15.42
N GLN A 288 -2.34 28.09 14.91
CA GLN A 288 -3.02 29.21 14.27
C GLN A 288 -3.80 28.79 13.02
N SER A 289 -3.24 27.88 12.22
CA SER A 289 -3.91 27.35 11.02
C SER A 289 -5.13 26.49 11.38
N ILE A 290 -5.04 25.67 12.43
CA ILE A 290 -6.16 24.86 12.93
C ILE A 290 -7.26 25.76 13.46
N LYS A 291 -6.93 26.75 14.27
CA LYS A 291 -7.91 27.70 14.78
C LYS A 291 -8.66 28.42 13.65
N ARG A 292 -7.93 28.84 12.62
CA ARG A 292 -8.54 29.48 11.43
C ARG A 292 -9.49 28.52 10.69
N TYR A 293 -9.17 27.24 10.62
CA TYR A 293 -10.04 26.23 10.02
C TYR A 293 -11.30 26.00 10.86
N ASP A 294 -11.17 25.90 12.19
CA ASP A 294 -12.30 25.75 13.11
C ASP A 294 -13.23 26.97 13.06
N ASP A 295 -12.68 28.18 12.95
CA ASP A 295 -13.45 29.40 12.80
C ASP A 295 -14.29 29.41 11.50
N ILE A 296 -13.72 28.91 10.38
CA ILE A 296 -14.42 28.82 9.08
C ILE A 296 -15.52 27.75 9.12
N LYS A 297 -15.30 26.64 9.83
CA LYS A 297 -16.26 25.53 9.92
C LYS A 297 -17.52 25.89 10.74
N ASN A 298 -17.41 26.89 11.61
CA ASN A 298 -18.49 27.33 12.49
C ASN A 298 -19.28 28.55 11.93
N ILE A 299 -18.99 28.99 10.68
CA ILE A 299 -19.77 29.95 9.89
C ILE A 299 -20.73 29.18 8.98
#